data_376192a311bf351fe768576bb4c76cd7
#
_entry.id   376192a311bf351fe768576bb4c76cd7
#
_cell.length_a   1.000
_cell.length_b   1.000
_cell.length_c   1.000
_cell.angle_alpha   90.00
_cell.angle_beta   90.00
_cell.angle_gamma   90.00
#
_symmetry.space_group_name_H-M   'P 1'
#
loop_
_entity.id
_entity.type
_entity.pdbx_description
1 polymer ?
#
loop_
_entity_poly.entity_id
_entity_poly.type
_entity_poly.pdbx_seq_one_letter_code
_entity_poly.pdbx_strand_id
1 'polypeptide(L)'
;MKKSLIALAVFGAFSGAALADGSNVQLYGLIDLGVTHFTGGADGNVTQLSSGVQSGSRIGVKGTEDLGGGLSTIFDVETGFCANGNTGAAGSSAYCTGGPGGPGFMGRQAWVGLKGDFGTVQAGRQYTLTFDDQANIDPFGYGLTGSISNFGTVGVPARASQVIGYTSPNLSGFTVAAQYMFGAGMQYAAADQYKATGGYNLQAGYANGPIGVTLSYLRANDPNGNAFVKDTEISGSYNFGVAKVVGYYSQNKPDASAVASGVNLDNRKAYMLGVTVPVGPGSILASYTHLKDDTVTNGGAKQYAVGYTYSLSKQTNLYASYAHISNDSAAKYAVGDSTDAGFAPTAGGSSSGLGFGIRHQF
;
A
#
# COMPACT_ATOMS: atom_id res chain seq x y z
N MET A 1 -34.26 12.07 -15.18
CA MET A 1 -34.95 11.99 -13.86
C MET A 1 -35.14 10.58 -13.31
N LYS A 2 -35.35 9.50 -14.12
CA LYS A 2 -35.57 8.13 -13.58
C LYS A 2 -34.27 7.47 -13.01
N LYS A 3 -33.08 7.84 -13.47
CA LYS A 3 -31.80 7.26 -12.97
C LYS A 3 -31.39 7.79 -11.59
N SER A 4 -31.76 9.01 -11.23
CA SER A 4 -31.48 9.63 -9.93
C SER A 4 -32.36 9.04 -8.79
N LEU A 5 -33.55 8.60 -9.12
CA LEU A 5 -34.46 7.96 -8.17
C LEU A 5 -34.03 6.54 -7.77
N ILE A 6 -33.36 5.83 -8.70
CA ILE A 6 -32.80 4.49 -8.43
C ILE A 6 -31.61 4.60 -7.49
N ALA A 7 -30.72 5.59 -7.69
CA ALA A 7 -29.58 5.83 -6.78
C ALA A 7 -30.06 6.18 -5.36
N LEU A 8 -31.08 7.03 -5.23
CA LEU A 8 -31.65 7.40 -3.93
C LEU A 8 -32.35 6.22 -3.24
N ALA A 9 -33.01 5.35 -4.01
CA ALA A 9 -33.65 4.14 -3.49
C ALA A 9 -32.63 3.09 -3.00
N VAL A 10 -31.48 2.98 -3.66
CA VAL A 10 -30.39 2.11 -3.24
C VAL A 10 -29.77 2.63 -1.94
N PHE A 11 -29.51 3.93 -1.81
CA PHE A 11 -29.01 4.51 -0.55
C PHE A 11 -30.04 4.43 0.59
N GLY A 12 -31.34 4.57 0.29
CA GLY A 12 -32.42 4.41 1.27
C GLY A 12 -32.63 2.98 1.75
N ALA A 13 -32.32 1.97 0.92
CA ALA A 13 -32.41 0.56 1.30
C ALA A 13 -31.28 0.15 2.26
N PHE A 14 -30.09 0.75 2.16
CA PHE A 14 -28.99 0.50 3.09
C PHE A 14 -29.19 1.13 4.47
N SER A 15 -29.97 2.22 4.59
CA SER A 15 -30.28 2.83 5.88
C SER A 15 -31.36 2.09 6.68
N GLY A 16 -32.10 1.17 6.06
CA GLY A 16 -33.17 0.40 6.69
C GLY A 16 -32.83 -1.02 7.14
N ALA A 17 -31.69 -1.56 6.66
CA ALA A 17 -31.26 -2.93 6.96
C ALA A 17 -30.39 -3.06 8.23
N ALA A 18 -30.15 -1.97 8.96
CA ALA A 18 -29.23 -1.93 10.10
C ALA A 18 -29.83 -2.43 11.44
N LEU A 19 -30.93 -3.14 11.44
CA LEU A 19 -31.62 -3.56 12.66
C LEU A 19 -31.79 -5.09 12.78
N ALA A 20 -30.99 -5.90 12.11
CA ALA A 20 -30.76 -7.26 12.56
C ALA A 20 -29.76 -7.22 13.72
N ASP A 21 -30.15 -7.74 14.86
CA ASP A 21 -29.39 -7.77 16.11
C ASP A 21 -27.94 -8.23 15.86
N GLY A 22 -26.95 -7.31 16.07
CA GLY A 22 -25.52 -7.61 15.89
C GLY A 22 -24.91 -7.34 14.50
N SER A 23 -25.68 -6.96 13.48
CA SER A 23 -25.14 -6.67 12.12
C SER A 23 -24.84 -5.19 11.95
N ASN A 24 -23.68 -4.87 11.39
CA ASN A 24 -23.23 -3.49 11.12
C ASN A 24 -22.69 -3.37 9.70
N VAL A 25 -23.22 -2.41 8.93
CA VAL A 25 -22.71 -2.02 7.62
C VAL A 25 -22.30 -0.56 7.66
N GLN A 26 -21.08 -0.25 7.25
CA GLN A 26 -20.50 1.08 7.27
C GLN A 26 -20.08 1.51 5.86
N LEU A 27 -20.62 2.65 5.41
CA LEU A 27 -20.01 3.40 4.31
C LEU A 27 -18.80 4.17 4.87
N TYR A 28 -17.67 4.11 4.17
CA TYR A 28 -16.47 4.84 4.56
C TYR A 28 -15.73 5.34 3.32
N GLY A 29 -14.83 6.27 3.53
CA GLY A 29 -13.99 6.76 2.45
C GLY A 29 -13.03 7.85 2.90
N LEU A 30 -12.28 8.34 1.94
CA LEU A 30 -11.44 9.52 2.11
C LEU A 30 -11.25 10.27 0.79
N ILE A 31 -11.07 11.57 0.92
CA ILE A 31 -10.62 12.45 -0.15
C ILE A 31 -9.31 13.08 0.30
N ASP A 32 -8.32 12.98 -0.56
CA ASP A 32 -6.97 13.52 -0.34
C ASP A 32 -6.55 14.31 -1.58
N LEU A 33 -6.28 15.59 -1.40
CA LEU A 33 -5.81 16.50 -2.43
C LEU A 33 -4.64 17.34 -1.92
N GLY A 34 -3.63 17.46 -2.74
CA GLY A 34 -2.46 18.27 -2.42
C GLY A 34 -1.76 18.82 -3.65
N VAL A 35 -0.96 19.85 -3.45
CA VAL A 35 -0.03 20.35 -4.46
C VAL A 35 1.30 19.63 -4.26
N THR A 36 1.84 19.09 -5.35
CA THR A 36 3.17 18.49 -5.39
C THR A 36 4.07 19.24 -6.36
N HIS A 37 5.31 19.41 -5.98
CA HIS A 37 6.36 19.96 -6.82
C HIS A 37 7.53 18.99 -6.88
N PHE A 38 7.74 18.39 -8.05
CA PHE A 38 8.82 17.45 -8.31
C PHE A 38 9.92 18.12 -9.12
N THR A 39 11.18 17.86 -8.75
CA THR A 39 12.37 18.40 -9.42
C THR A 39 13.36 17.29 -9.75
N GLY A 40 14.23 17.53 -10.72
CA GLY A 40 15.25 16.59 -11.15
C GLY A 40 14.80 15.58 -12.19
N GLY A 41 13.54 15.61 -12.64
CA GLY A 41 13.09 14.80 -13.78
C GLY A 41 13.87 15.10 -15.05
N ALA A 42 14.06 14.10 -15.92
CA ALA A 42 14.79 14.25 -17.18
C ALA A 42 14.12 15.30 -18.10
N ASP A 43 12.80 15.45 -18.01
CA ASP A 43 11.99 16.41 -18.79
C ASP A 43 11.74 17.72 -18.03
N GLY A 44 12.41 17.95 -16.88
CA GLY A 44 12.32 19.16 -16.08
C GLY A 44 11.52 19.01 -14.78
N ASN A 45 11.09 20.16 -14.25
CA ASN A 45 10.35 20.24 -13.00
C ASN A 45 8.85 20.30 -13.26
N VAL A 46 8.06 19.66 -12.39
CA VAL A 46 6.59 19.61 -12.52
C VAL A 46 5.94 20.06 -11.22
N THR A 47 4.94 20.95 -11.34
CA THR A 47 4.04 21.31 -10.23
C THR A 47 2.62 20.94 -10.63
N GLN A 48 1.93 20.20 -9.78
CA GLN A 48 0.60 19.69 -10.11
C GLN A 48 -0.31 19.64 -8.88
N LEU A 49 -1.63 19.61 -9.11
CA LEU A 49 -2.62 19.21 -8.11
C LEU A 49 -2.76 17.70 -8.17
N SER A 50 -2.25 17.00 -7.15
CA SER A 50 -2.27 15.55 -7.05
C SER A 50 -3.46 15.07 -6.21
N SER A 51 -4.07 13.96 -6.62
CA SER A 51 -5.05 13.25 -5.81
C SER A 51 -4.38 12.12 -5.06
N GLY A 52 -4.53 12.09 -3.73
CA GLY A 52 -3.99 11.00 -2.93
C GLY A 52 -2.51 11.13 -2.60
N VAL A 53 -2.01 12.33 -2.31
CA VAL A 53 -0.60 12.54 -1.93
C VAL A 53 -0.23 11.76 -0.68
N GLN A 54 -1.05 11.83 0.38
CA GLN A 54 -0.86 11.04 1.59
C GLN A 54 -1.48 9.65 1.47
N SER A 55 -2.68 9.55 0.86
CA SER A 55 -3.41 8.28 0.72
C SER A 55 -4.35 8.34 -0.46
N GLY A 56 -4.33 7.36 -1.35
CA GLY A 56 -5.24 7.30 -2.51
C GLY A 56 -6.70 7.50 -2.13
N SER A 57 -7.38 8.48 -2.76
CA SER A 57 -8.79 8.77 -2.54
C SER A 57 -9.66 7.56 -2.87
N ARG A 58 -10.64 7.25 -2.02
CA ARG A 58 -11.41 6.00 -2.08
C ARG A 58 -12.78 6.12 -1.44
N ILE A 59 -13.66 5.23 -1.82
CA ILE A 59 -14.93 4.97 -1.17
C ILE A 59 -15.13 3.47 -1.05
N GLY A 60 -15.69 3.01 0.06
CA GLY A 60 -15.92 1.60 0.33
C GLY A 60 -17.12 1.35 1.24
N VAL A 61 -17.56 0.11 1.25
CA VAL A 61 -18.56 -0.42 2.16
C VAL A 61 -17.97 -1.66 2.82
N LYS A 62 -17.99 -1.69 4.13
CA LYS A 62 -17.59 -2.85 4.93
C LYS A 62 -18.67 -3.21 5.92
N GLY A 63 -18.69 -4.45 6.34
CA GLY A 63 -19.68 -4.89 7.31
C GLY A 63 -19.28 -6.10 8.11
N THR A 64 -20.05 -6.29 9.19
CA THR A 64 -19.96 -7.45 10.06
C THR A 64 -21.36 -7.94 10.32
N GLU A 65 -21.59 -9.24 10.22
CA GLU A 65 -22.84 -9.93 10.59
C GLU A 65 -22.49 -10.94 11.70
N ASP A 66 -23.13 -10.84 12.85
CA ASP A 66 -23.01 -11.82 13.93
C ASP A 66 -23.83 -13.06 13.57
N LEU A 67 -23.17 -14.22 13.51
CA LEU A 67 -23.78 -15.51 13.24
C LEU A 67 -24.11 -16.28 14.52
N GLY A 68 -23.81 -15.70 15.70
CA GLY A 68 -23.93 -16.35 16.98
C GLY A 68 -22.72 -17.22 17.35
N GLY A 69 -22.62 -17.58 18.63
CA GLY A 69 -21.55 -18.45 19.13
C GLY A 69 -20.13 -17.88 18.97
N GLY A 70 -19.97 -16.56 18.85
CA GLY A 70 -18.67 -15.91 18.63
C GLY A 70 -18.19 -15.93 17.17
N LEU A 71 -19.02 -16.42 16.24
CA LEU A 71 -18.74 -16.44 14.80
C LEU A 71 -19.38 -15.24 14.12
N SER A 72 -18.65 -14.58 13.22
CA SER A 72 -19.13 -13.47 12.41
C SER A 72 -18.72 -13.61 10.95
N THR A 73 -19.60 -13.19 10.04
CA THR A 73 -19.21 -12.90 8.66
C THR A 73 -18.72 -11.46 8.56
N ILE A 74 -17.67 -11.23 7.81
CA ILE A 74 -17.10 -9.91 7.55
C ILE A 74 -16.88 -9.72 6.04
N PHE A 75 -17.00 -8.48 5.55
CA PHE A 75 -16.68 -8.16 4.17
C PHE A 75 -16.16 -6.74 4.03
N ASP A 76 -15.44 -6.48 2.93
CA ASP A 76 -15.02 -5.16 2.51
C ASP A 76 -14.98 -5.08 0.98
N VAL A 77 -15.60 -4.01 0.44
CA VAL A 77 -15.56 -3.65 -0.97
C VAL A 77 -15.15 -2.18 -1.10
N GLU A 78 -14.04 -1.92 -1.78
CA GLU A 78 -13.42 -0.59 -1.87
C GLU A 78 -13.01 -0.27 -3.30
N THR A 79 -13.34 0.94 -3.78
CA THR A 79 -12.89 1.48 -5.06
C THR A 79 -12.09 2.77 -4.86
N GLY A 80 -11.05 2.97 -5.67
CA GLY A 80 -10.29 4.21 -5.72
C GLY A 80 -10.83 5.16 -6.78
N PHE A 81 -10.58 6.46 -6.60
CA PHE A 81 -10.89 7.50 -7.59
C PHE A 81 -9.87 8.64 -7.55
N CYS A 82 -9.79 9.43 -8.62
CA CYS A 82 -8.99 10.64 -8.66
C CYS A 82 -9.86 11.87 -8.39
N ALA A 83 -9.65 12.51 -7.24
CA ALA A 83 -10.36 13.72 -6.85
C ALA A 83 -9.94 14.97 -7.64
N ASN A 84 -8.79 14.94 -8.31
CA ASN A 84 -8.32 16.02 -9.21
C ASN A 84 -8.90 15.92 -10.63
N GLY A 85 -9.76 14.93 -10.92
CA GLY A 85 -10.36 14.73 -12.25
C GLY A 85 -9.42 14.17 -13.32
N ASN A 86 -8.17 13.85 -12.98
CA ASN A 86 -7.19 13.35 -13.93
C ASN A 86 -7.38 11.85 -14.16
N THR A 87 -8.12 11.49 -15.21
CA THR A 87 -8.56 10.12 -15.51
C THR A 87 -7.73 9.41 -16.57
N GLY A 88 -6.49 9.79 -16.85
CA GLY A 88 -5.72 9.06 -17.84
C GLY A 88 -4.60 9.80 -18.56
N ALA A 89 -4.11 10.91 -18.04
CA ALA A 89 -2.88 11.51 -18.57
C ALA A 89 -1.65 10.62 -18.24
N ALA A 90 -0.63 10.68 -19.09
CA ALA A 90 0.66 10.04 -18.80
C ALA A 90 1.17 10.54 -17.44
N GLY A 91 1.39 9.63 -16.50
CA GLY A 91 1.73 9.93 -15.09
C GLY A 91 0.56 9.80 -14.10
N SER A 92 -0.69 9.69 -14.54
CA SER A 92 -1.77 9.34 -13.63
C SER A 92 -1.66 7.86 -13.23
N SER A 93 -1.63 7.61 -11.93
CA SER A 93 -1.50 6.25 -11.42
C SER A 93 -2.67 5.37 -11.87
N ALA A 94 -2.40 4.10 -12.02
CA ALA A 94 -3.41 3.06 -12.24
C ALA A 94 -4.56 3.07 -11.21
N TYR A 95 -4.42 3.80 -10.12
CA TYR A 95 -5.42 3.96 -9.07
C TYR A 95 -6.60 4.87 -9.45
N CYS A 96 -6.40 5.74 -10.43
CA CYS A 96 -7.36 6.75 -10.82
C CYS A 96 -8.20 6.35 -12.03
N THR A 97 -7.87 5.28 -12.67
CA THR A 97 -8.47 4.93 -13.96
C THR A 97 -9.22 3.62 -13.89
N GLY A 98 -10.51 3.64 -14.18
CA GLY A 98 -11.20 2.48 -14.74
C GLY A 98 -10.76 2.20 -16.19
N GLY A 99 -9.55 2.65 -16.58
CA GLY A 99 -8.97 2.40 -17.90
C GLY A 99 -8.31 1.03 -18.01
N PRO A 100 -7.92 0.60 -19.24
CA PRO A 100 -7.21 -0.67 -19.44
C PRO A 100 -5.92 -0.71 -18.61
N GLY A 101 -5.86 -1.58 -17.61
CA GLY A 101 -4.71 -1.75 -16.69
C GLY A 101 -4.87 -1.12 -15.30
N GLY A 102 -5.91 -0.30 -15.08
CA GLY A 102 -6.25 0.17 -13.72
C GLY A 102 -7.07 -0.87 -12.93
N PRO A 103 -7.12 -0.78 -11.60
CA PRO A 103 -8.06 -1.57 -10.85
C PRO A 103 -9.47 -1.14 -11.27
N GLY A 104 -10.25 -2.06 -11.83
CA GLY A 104 -11.65 -1.82 -12.17
C GLY A 104 -12.49 -1.41 -10.96
N PHE A 105 -13.79 -1.28 -11.15
CA PHE A 105 -14.75 -1.11 -10.07
C PHE A 105 -14.46 -2.13 -8.94
N MET A 106 -14.39 -1.68 -7.67
CA MET A 106 -13.96 -2.46 -6.50
C MET A 106 -12.54 -3.03 -6.60
N GLY A 107 -11.65 -2.34 -7.30
CA GLY A 107 -10.29 -2.79 -7.59
C GLY A 107 -9.31 -2.63 -6.44
N ARG A 108 -9.69 -1.97 -5.33
CA ARG A 108 -8.82 -1.85 -4.16
C ARG A 108 -8.98 -3.04 -3.22
N GLN A 109 -10.19 -3.30 -2.77
CA GLN A 109 -10.56 -4.48 -1.99
C GLN A 109 -11.91 -5.02 -2.44
N ALA A 110 -12.07 -6.34 -2.44
CA ALA A 110 -13.33 -7.04 -2.70
C ALA A 110 -13.21 -8.46 -2.13
N TRP A 111 -13.57 -8.61 -0.85
CA TRP A 111 -13.45 -9.88 -0.15
C TRP A 111 -14.56 -10.09 0.87
N VAL A 112 -14.79 -11.35 1.23
CA VAL A 112 -15.67 -11.82 2.31
C VAL A 112 -14.90 -12.79 3.19
N GLY A 113 -15.23 -12.87 4.47
CA GLY A 113 -14.55 -13.75 5.40
C GLY A 113 -15.39 -14.16 6.60
N LEU A 114 -14.83 -15.09 7.36
CA LEU A 114 -15.34 -15.54 8.66
C LEU A 114 -14.33 -15.19 9.76
N LYS A 115 -14.80 -14.68 10.87
CA LYS A 115 -14.03 -14.34 12.05
C LYS A 115 -14.63 -15.02 13.27
N GLY A 116 -13.77 -15.57 14.12
CA GLY A 116 -14.16 -16.24 15.36
C GLY A 116 -12.95 -16.42 16.28
N ASP A 117 -13.08 -17.26 17.31
CA ASP A 117 -11.99 -17.56 18.25
C ASP A 117 -10.79 -18.23 17.59
N PHE A 118 -11.01 -18.85 16.41
CA PHE A 118 -9.94 -19.42 15.58
C PHE A 118 -9.12 -18.35 14.82
N GLY A 119 -9.52 -17.09 14.84
CA GLY A 119 -8.95 -16.00 14.05
C GLY A 119 -9.84 -15.60 12.88
N THR A 120 -9.26 -15.24 11.76
CA THR A 120 -9.97 -14.72 10.57
C THR A 120 -9.54 -15.48 9.32
N VAL A 121 -10.51 -15.96 8.55
CA VAL A 121 -10.31 -16.48 7.18
C VAL A 121 -11.05 -15.55 6.22
N GLN A 122 -10.38 -15.10 5.16
CA GLN A 122 -11.00 -14.22 4.16
C GLN A 122 -10.60 -14.62 2.74
N ALA A 123 -11.51 -14.43 1.80
CA ALA A 123 -11.31 -14.79 0.39
C ALA A 123 -11.72 -13.65 -0.54
N GLY A 124 -10.88 -13.37 -1.54
CA GLY A 124 -11.12 -12.33 -2.54
C GLY A 124 -9.89 -11.51 -2.85
N ARG A 125 -10.11 -10.27 -3.36
CA ARG A 125 -9.05 -9.30 -3.61
C ARG A 125 -8.76 -8.50 -2.34
N GLN A 126 -7.53 -8.54 -1.88
CA GLN A 126 -7.10 -7.96 -0.61
C GLN A 126 -5.66 -7.45 -0.67
N TYR A 127 -5.25 -6.68 0.32
CA TYR A 127 -3.85 -6.31 0.50
C TYR A 127 -2.98 -7.56 0.76
N THR A 128 -1.74 -7.51 0.31
CA THR A 128 -0.74 -8.50 0.72
C THR A 128 -0.24 -8.18 2.13
N LEU A 129 0.10 -9.20 2.91
CA LEU A 129 0.61 -9.03 4.28
C LEU A 129 1.90 -8.20 4.29
N THR A 130 2.75 -8.39 3.29
CA THR A 130 3.99 -7.65 3.11
C THR A 130 3.72 -6.15 2.89
N PHE A 131 2.75 -5.80 2.03
CA PHE A 131 2.38 -4.39 1.82
C PHE A 131 1.80 -3.75 3.10
N ASP A 132 0.95 -4.48 3.83
CA ASP A 132 0.37 -3.97 5.08
C ASP A 132 1.47 -3.69 6.12
N ASP A 133 2.51 -4.55 6.23
CA ASP A 133 3.64 -4.29 7.11
C ASP A 133 4.42 -3.04 6.68
N GLN A 134 4.73 -2.92 5.39
CA GLN A 134 5.43 -1.75 4.84
C GLN A 134 4.67 -0.44 5.10
N ALA A 135 3.35 -0.43 4.89
CA ALA A 135 2.52 0.74 5.14
C ALA A 135 2.44 1.11 6.63
N ASN A 136 2.53 0.14 7.52
CA ASN A 136 2.48 0.36 8.97
C ASN A 136 3.83 0.76 9.57
N ILE A 137 4.95 0.29 9.00
CA ILE A 137 6.28 0.59 9.53
C ILE A 137 6.86 1.89 8.97
N ASP A 138 6.45 2.32 7.77
CA ASP A 138 6.89 3.56 7.14
C ASP A 138 6.32 4.78 7.91
N PRO A 139 7.14 5.70 8.44
CA PRO A 139 6.65 6.94 9.05
C PRO A 139 5.75 7.76 8.12
N PHE A 140 5.95 7.66 6.81
CA PHE A 140 5.17 8.35 5.77
C PHE A 140 3.94 7.56 5.31
N GLY A 141 3.69 6.36 5.91
CA GLY A 141 2.47 5.56 5.69
C GLY A 141 2.30 5.02 4.29
N TYR A 142 3.40 4.75 3.58
CA TYR A 142 3.43 4.33 2.17
C TYR A 142 2.77 5.36 1.22
N GLY A 143 2.72 6.60 1.67
CA GLY A 143 2.24 7.78 0.95
C GLY A 143 3.20 8.94 1.16
N LEU A 144 2.75 10.17 0.99
CA LEU A 144 3.58 11.37 1.07
C LEU A 144 4.91 11.24 0.26
N THR A 145 5.58 12.33 0.03
CA THR A 145 6.80 12.33 -0.80
C THR A 145 7.98 11.59 -0.17
N GLY A 146 7.95 11.37 1.14
CA GLY A 146 9.01 10.68 1.87
C GLY A 146 8.89 9.16 1.98
N SER A 147 7.88 8.59 1.34
CA SER A 147 7.57 7.17 1.45
C SER A 147 8.69 6.24 0.98
N ILE A 148 8.79 5.07 1.62
CA ILE A 148 9.62 3.96 1.17
C ILE A 148 9.22 3.46 -0.22
N SER A 149 7.97 3.71 -0.66
CA SER A 149 7.46 3.34 -1.99
C SER A 149 8.25 3.96 -3.15
N ASN A 150 8.98 5.06 -2.92
CA ASN A 150 9.82 5.70 -3.92
C ASN A 150 10.94 4.79 -4.47
N PHE A 151 11.38 3.82 -3.70
CA PHE A 151 12.31 2.80 -4.17
C PHE A 151 11.60 1.62 -4.84
N GLY A 152 10.27 1.72 -4.96
CA GLY A 152 9.44 0.61 -5.31
C GLY A 152 9.87 -0.59 -4.48
N THR A 153 9.08 -1.00 -3.52
CA THR A 153 9.30 -2.31 -2.93
C THR A 153 9.14 -3.28 -4.07
N VAL A 154 10.29 -3.68 -4.56
CA VAL A 154 10.52 -4.09 -5.92
C VAL A 154 9.67 -5.29 -6.25
N GLY A 155 8.63 -5.04 -7.05
CA GLY A 155 7.75 -6.10 -7.52
C GLY A 155 6.76 -6.63 -6.47
N VAL A 156 6.78 -6.15 -5.21
CA VAL A 156 5.78 -6.55 -4.20
C VAL A 156 4.43 -5.92 -4.56
N PRO A 157 3.44 -6.72 -4.96
CA PRO A 157 2.14 -6.18 -5.28
C PRO A 157 1.46 -5.69 -4.00
N ALA A 158 0.97 -4.44 -3.99
CA ALA A 158 0.19 -3.93 -2.86
C ALA A 158 -1.06 -4.77 -2.59
N ARG A 159 -1.61 -5.37 -3.65
CA ARG A 159 -2.82 -6.22 -3.57
C ARG A 159 -2.68 -7.41 -4.48
N ALA A 160 -3.33 -8.50 -4.06
CA ALA A 160 -3.49 -9.68 -4.88
C ALA A 160 -4.97 -10.02 -5.04
N SER A 161 -5.34 -10.59 -6.19
CA SER A 161 -6.66 -11.13 -6.47
C SER A 161 -6.68 -12.63 -6.27
N GLN A 162 -7.88 -13.21 -6.09
CA GLN A 162 -8.07 -14.65 -5.90
C GLN A 162 -7.21 -15.19 -4.74
N VAL A 163 -7.26 -14.51 -3.60
CA VAL A 163 -6.51 -14.85 -2.39
C VAL A 163 -7.44 -15.54 -1.40
N ILE A 164 -6.95 -16.59 -0.76
CA ILE A 164 -7.45 -17.07 0.53
C ILE A 164 -6.40 -16.72 1.57
N GLY A 165 -6.81 -15.97 2.61
CA GLY A 165 -5.97 -15.52 3.72
C GLY A 165 -6.47 -16.05 5.05
N TYR A 166 -5.54 -16.30 5.96
CA TYR A 166 -5.79 -16.60 7.36
C TYR A 166 -4.93 -15.69 8.24
N THR A 167 -5.53 -15.20 9.32
CA THR A 167 -4.82 -14.49 10.40
C THR A 167 -5.25 -15.08 11.74
N SER A 168 -4.28 -15.46 12.56
CA SER A 168 -4.54 -16.02 13.90
C SER A 168 -5.14 -15.00 14.85
N PRO A 169 -5.77 -15.43 15.94
CA PRO A 169 -5.99 -14.57 17.09
C PRO A 169 -4.65 -14.03 17.63
N ASN A 170 -4.72 -13.02 18.50
CA ASN A 170 -3.56 -12.59 19.27
C ASN A 170 -3.22 -13.64 20.33
N LEU A 171 -2.06 -14.26 20.22
CA LEU A 171 -1.54 -15.31 21.11
C LEU A 171 -0.52 -14.71 22.08
N SER A 172 -1.00 -13.92 23.04
CA SER A 172 -0.14 -13.22 24.03
C SER A 172 0.92 -12.31 23.39
N GLY A 173 0.50 -11.56 22.37
CA GLY A 173 1.34 -10.66 21.59
C GLY A 173 1.82 -11.23 20.25
N PHE A 174 1.80 -12.54 20.07
CA PHE A 174 2.15 -13.17 18.79
C PHE A 174 0.94 -13.26 17.86
N THR A 175 1.17 -13.04 16.59
CA THR A 175 0.23 -13.27 15.49
C THR A 175 0.94 -13.97 14.35
N VAL A 176 0.23 -14.85 13.65
CA VAL A 176 0.70 -15.44 12.40
C VAL A 176 -0.36 -15.25 11.33
N ALA A 177 0.07 -15.00 10.11
CA ALA A 177 -0.84 -14.87 8.97
C ALA A 177 -0.25 -15.56 7.73
N ALA A 178 -1.13 -16.04 6.88
CA ALA A 178 -0.78 -16.69 5.62
C ALA A 178 -1.80 -16.34 4.55
N GLN A 179 -1.33 -16.11 3.34
CA GLN A 179 -2.16 -15.92 2.16
C GLN A 179 -1.68 -16.87 1.06
N TYR A 180 -2.62 -17.48 0.37
CA TYR A 180 -2.39 -18.21 -0.86
C TYR A 180 -3.09 -17.51 -2.01
N MET A 181 -2.35 -17.24 -3.08
CA MET A 181 -2.79 -16.55 -4.29
C MET A 181 -2.94 -17.58 -5.40
N PHE A 182 -4.15 -17.76 -5.90
CA PHE A 182 -4.38 -18.67 -7.02
C PHE A 182 -3.85 -18.05 -8.32
N GLY A 183 -3.27 -18.87 -9.20
CA GLY A 183 -2.54 -18.40 -10.37
C GLY A 183 -3.32 -17.49 -11.34
N ALA A 184 -4.62 -17.68 -11.47
CA ALA A 184 -5.47 -16.84 -12.30
C ALA A 184 -5.61 -15.39 -11.78
N GLY A 185 -5.26 -15.13 -10.52
CA GLY A 185 -5.31 -13.79 -9.90
C GLY A 185 -4.15 -12.87 -10.28
N MET A 186 -3.10 -13.43 -10.82
CA MET A 186 -1.99 -12.68 -11.41
C MET A 186 -2.30 -12.55 -12.92
N GLN A 187 -2.57 -11.38 -13.38
CA GLN A 187 -3.16 -10.94 -14.65
C GLN A 187 -2.56 -11.50 -15.99
N TYR A 188 -1.82 -12.63 -15.97
CA TYR A 188 -1.01 -13.09 -17.08
C TYR A 188 -1.29 -14.53 -17.57
N ALA A 189 -2.35 -15.19 -17.06
CA ALA A 189 -2.51 -16.61 -17.34
C ALA A 189 -3.39 -16.89 -18.56
N ALA A 190 -2.83 -17.45 -19.61
CA ALA A 190 -3.57 -18.32 -20.53
C ALA A 190 -4.09 -19.56 -19.77
N ALA A 191 -5.14 -20.20 -20.28
CA ALA A 191 -5.90 -21.24 -19.58
C ALA A 191 -5.07 -22.40 -18.98
N ASP A 192 -3.90 -22.67 -19.52
CA ASP A 192 -3.02 -23.77 -19.11
C ASP A 192 -1.99 -23.36 -18.01
N GLN A 193 -1.94 -22.09 -17.60
CA GLN A 193 -0.90 -21.54 -16.72
C GLN A 193 -1.34 -21.32 -15.28
N TYR A 194 -2.57 -21.71 -14.91
CA TYR A 194 -3.11 -21.51 -13.56
C TYR A 194 -2.26 -22.05 -12.43
N LYS A 195 -1.53 -23.14 -12.65
CA LYS A 195 -0.69 -23.78 -11.63
C LYS A 195 0.64 -23.06 -11.44
N ALA A 196 1.10 -22.37 -12.47
CA ALA A 196 2.41 -21.74 -12.48
C ALA A 196 2.40 -20.34 -11.84
N THR A 197 1.36 -19.53 -12.09
CA THR A 197 1.32 -18.11 -11.73
C THR A 197 0.88 -17.80 -10.30
N GLY A 198 0.71 -18.80 -9.45
CA GLY A 198 0.31 -18.62 -8.05
C GLY A 198 1.42 -18.03 -7.17
N GLY A 199 1.07 -17.77 -5.91
CA GLY A 199 2.00 -17.28 -4.92
C GLY A 199 1.51 -17.52 -3.50
N TYR A 200 2.34 -17.15 -2.55
CA TYR A 200 1.96 -17.15 -1.15
C TYR A 200 2.70 -16.05 -0.39
N ASN A 201 2.05 -15.55 0.67
CA ASN A 201 2.60 -14.57 1.59
C ASN A 201 2.44 -15.09 3.02
N LEU A 202 3.52 -15.09 3.77
CA LEU A 202 3.58 -15.57 5.15
C LEU A 202 4.05 -14.44 6.05
N GLN A 203 3.50 -14.35 7.25
CA GLN A 203 3.88 -13.33 8.21
C GLN A 203 3.83 -13.88 9.64
N ALA A 204 4.79 -13.48 10.45
CA ALA A 204 4.79 -13.66 11.89
C ALA A 204 5.08 -12.32 12.57
N GLY A 205 4.23 -11.91 13.50
CA GLY A 205 4.34 -10.66 14.23
C GLY A 205 4.40 -10.86 15.72
N TYR A 206 5.09 -9.97 16.42
CA TYR A 206 5.05 -9.85 17.88
C TYR A 206 4.85 -8.38 18.25
N ALA A 207 3.83 -8.11 19.06
CA ALA A 207 3.56 -6.78 19.58
C ALA A 207 3.22 -6.87 21.07
N ASN A 208 4.03 -6.23 21.92
CA ASN A 208 3.80 -6.16 23.36
C ASN A 208 4.37 -4.87 23.93
N GLY A 209 3.52 -4.06 24.58
CA GLY A 209 3.89 -2.78 25.12
C GLY A 209 4.49 -1.86 24.05
N PRO A 210 5.72 -1.34 24.23
CA PRO A 210 6.35 -0.43 23.29
C PRO A 210 6.98 -1.12 22.07
N ILE A 211 7.09 -2.45 22.05
CA ILE A 211 7.82 -3.22 21.05
C ILE A 211 6.87 -3.79 20.01
N GLY A 212 7.22 -3.63 18.73
CA GLY A 212 6.64 -4.35 17.61
C GLY A 212 7.73 -4.91 16.71
N VAL A 213 7.58 -6.16 16.27
CA VAL A 213 8.48 -6.80 15.29
C VAL A 213 7.64 -7.64 14.34
N THR A 214 7.93 -7.56 13.04
CA THR A 214 7.28 -8.37 12.01
C THR A 214 8.32 -9.02 11.13
N LEU A 215 8.11 -10.27 10.76
CA LEU A 215 8.83 -11.01 9.73
C LEU A 215 7.83 -11.41 8.65
N SER A 216 8.12 -11.09 7.39
CA SER A 216 7.25 -11.38 6.26
C SER A 216 8.03 -12.04 5.12
N TYR A 217 7.38 -12.96 4.41
CA TYR A 217 7.91 -13.58 3.22
C TYR A 217 6.84 -13.66 2.14
N LEU A 218 7.12 -13.10 0.96
CA LEU A 218 6.25 -13.13 -0.20
C LEU A 218 6.93 -13.84 -1.36
N ARG A 219 6.22 -14.80 -1.96
CA ARG A 219 6.58 -15.38 -3.25
C ARG A 219 5.44 -15.19 -4.23
N ALA A 220 5.75 -14.67 -5.43
CA ALA A 220 4.85 -14.61 -6.56
C ALA A 220 5.56 -15.15 -7.82
N ASN A 221 4.88 -15.99 -8.60
CA ASN A 221 5.46 -16.68 -9.73
C ASN A 221 5.00 -16.07 -11.07
N ASP A 222 5.87 -16.14 -12.06
CA ASP A 222 5.58 -15.86 -13.47
C ASP A 222 4.79 -17.02 -14.12
N PRO A 223 4.34 -16.90 -15.40
CA PRO A 223 3.65 -17.96 -16.10
C PRO A 223 4.41 -19.28 -16.25
N ASN A 224 5.73 -19.26 -16.08
CA ASN A 224 6.58 -20.46 -16.14
C ASN A 224 6.81 -21.10 -14.76
N GLY A 225 6.26 -20.53 -13.70
CA GLY A 225 6.40 -21.01 -12.33
C GLY A 225 7.67 -20.53 -11.62
N ASN A 226 8.46 -19.66 -12.24
CA ASN A 226 9.63 -19.07 -11.60
C ASN A 226 9.21 -17.89 -10.73
N ALA A 227 9.82 -17.72 -9.57
CA ALA A 227 9.53 -16.58 -8.71
C ALA A 227 10.06 -15.28 -9.33
N PHE A 228 9.16 -14.41 -9.78
CA PHE A 228 9.53 -13.05 -10.17
C PHE A 228 9.58 -12.09 -8.97
N VAL A 229 8.90 -12.43 -7.88
CA VAL A 229 9.06 -11.82 -6.55
C VAL A 229 9.40 -12.92 -5.56
N LYS A 230 10.45 -12.69 -4.79
CA LYS A 230 10.84 -13.52 -3.66
C LYS A 230 11.43 -12.58 -2.61
N ASP A 231 10.51 -11.99 -1.84
CA ASP A 231 10.83 -10.93 -0.90
C ASP A 231 10.79 -11.44 0.54
N THR A 232 11.80 -11.09 1.30
CA THR A 232 11.91 -11.36 2.74
C THR A 232 12.09 -10.04 3.45
N GLU A 233 11.25 -9.78 4.45
CA GLU A 233 11.28 -8.53 5.20
C GLU A 233 11.33 -8.78 6.70
N ILE A 234 12.03 -7.89 7.37
CA ILE A 234 11.94 -7.75 8.83
C ILE A 234 11.73 -6.27 9.15
N SER A 235 10.74 -5.99 9.95
CA SER A 235 10.46 -4.67 10.48
C SER A 235 10.44 -4.68 12.00
N GLY A 236 10.78 -3.54 12.60
CA GLY A 236 10.76 -3.39 14.04
C GLY A 236 10.45 -1.96 14.46
N SER A 237 9.75 -1.81 15.58
CA SER A 237 9.45 -0.50 16.15
C SER A 237 9.60 -0.49 17.66
N TYR A 238 9.99 0.67 18.20
CA TYR A 238 9.97 0.93 19.63
C TYR A 238 9.34 2.31 19.89
N ASN A 239 8.31 2.32 20.74
CA ASN A 239 7.61 3.54 21.15
C ASN A 239 8.13 4.00 22.51
N PHE A 240 8.92 5.08 22.53
CA PHE A 240 9.46 5.70 23.74
C PHE A 240 8.43 6.58 24.48
N GLY A 241 7.19 6.71 23.98
CA GLY A 241 6.20 7.66 24.45
C GLY A 241 6.35 9.03 23.81
N VAL A 242 7.55 9.59 23.82
CA VAL A 242 7.88 10.89 23.18
C VAL A 242 8.22 10.76 21.69
N ALA A 243 8.57 9.58 21.23
CA ALA A 243 8.88 9.28 19.84
C ALA A 243 8.68 7.79 19.55
N LYS A 244 8.27 7.43 18.34
CA LYS A 244 8.31 6.07 17.81
C LYS A 244 9.47 5.98 16.83
N VAL A 245 10.42 5.09 17.10
CA VAL A 245 11.53 4.77 16.18
C VAL A 245 11.21 3.47 15.46
N VAL A 246 11.51 3.39 14.18
CA VAL A 246 11.25 2.22 13.33
C VAL A 246 12.50 1.85 12.55
N GLY A 247 12.69 0.55 12.35
CA GLY A 247 13.72 -0.03 11.48
C GLY A 247 13.08 -1.03 10.53
N TYR A 248 13.58 -1.08 9.30
CA TYR A 248 13.08 -1.98 8.28
C TYR A 248 14.23 -2.48 7.40
N TYR A 249 14.15 -3.74 7.04
CA TYR A 249 15.03 -4.37 6.05
C TYR A 249 14.20 -5.25 5.15
N SER A 250 14.43 -5.18 3.84
CA SER A 250 13.91 -6.14 2.88
C SER A 250 14.99 -6.63 1.93
N GLN A 251 14.79 -7.83 1.43
CA GLN A 251 15.56 -8.39 0.33
C GLN A 251 14.61 -9.08 -0.65
N ASN A 252 14.55 -8.56 -1.88
CA ASN A 252 13.94 -9.24 -3.01
C ASN A 252 15.02 -9.95 -3.82
N LYS A 253 14.90 -11.27 -3.98
CA LYS A 253 15.82 -12.10 -4.74
C LYS A 253 15.05 -13.05 -5.67
N PRO A 254 14.57 -12.57 -6.83
CA PRO A 254 13.84 -13.38 -7.79
C PRO A 254 14.66 -14.55 -8.34
N ASP A 255 13.99 -15.51 -8.96
CA ASP A 255 14.69 -16.61 -9.63
C ASP A 255 15.31 -16.09 -10.95
N ALA A 256 16.54 -16.52 -11.25
CA ALA A 256 17.30 -16.03 -12.43
C ALA A 256 16.62 -16.37 -13.78
N SER A 257 15.74 -17.37 -13.80
CA SER A 257 14.97 -17.80 -14.97
C SER A 257 13.58 -17.15 -15.07
N ALA A 258 13.20 -16.31 -14.09
CA ALA A 258 11.90 -15.66 -14.13
C ALA A 258 11.82 -14.67 -15.31
N VAL A 259 10.75 -14.78 -16.08
CA VAL A 259 10.45 -13.88 -17.20
C VAL A 259 9.31 -12.97 -16.76
N ALA A 260 9.64 -11.78 -16.31
CA ALA A 260 8.62 -10.77 -16.03
C ALA A 260 8.46 -9.86 -17.24
N SER A 261 7.25 -9.76 -17.76
CA SER A 261 6.92 -8.83 -18.84
C SER A 261 7.13 -7.38 -18.34
N GLY A 262 8.27 -6.78 -18.68
CA GLY A 262 8.58 -5.38 -18.39
C GLY A 262 9.02 -5.05 -16.96
N VAL A 263 9.24 -6.04 -16.10
CA VAL A 263 9.79 -5.85 -14.75
C VAL A 263 11.24 -6.33 -14.75
N ASN A 264 12.17 -5.47 -14.38
CA ASN A 264 13.54 -5.91 -14.11
C ASN A 264 13.53 -6.83 -12.89
N LEU A 265 14.14 -8.01 -13.04
CA LEU A 265 14.29 -9.00 -11.98
C LEU A 265 15.44 -8.58 -11.07
N ASP A 266 15.16 -7.70 -10.14
CA ASP A 266 16.18 -7.00 -9.39
C ASP A 266 16.48 -7.71 -8.07
N ASN A 267 17.72 -8.12 -7.87
CA ASN A 267 18.23 -8.51 -6.56
C ASN A 267 18.52 -7.24 -5.76
N ARG A 268 17.55 -6.82 -4.96
CA ARG A 268 17.60 -5.55 -4.22
C ARG A 268 17.47 -5.77 -2.72
N LYS A 269 18.14 -4.89 -1.98
CA LYS A 269 18.03 -4.78 -0.53
C LYS A 269 17.67 -3.36 -0.15
N ALA A 270 16.67 -3.19 0.69
CA ALA A 270 16.29 -1.88 1.22
C ALA A 270 16.50 -1.85 2.73
N TYR A 271 17.00 -0.74 3.23
CA TYR A 271 17.22 -0.46 4.64
C TYR A 271 16.55 0.87 4.96
N MET A 272 15.71 0.93 5.99
CA MET A 272 15.12 2.19 6.44
C MET A 272 15.28 2.33 7.95
N LEU A 273 15.64 3.54 8.37
CA LEU A 273 15.50 4.01 9.74
C LEU A 273 14.56 5.22 9.73
N GLY A 274 13.54 5.18 10.57
CA GLY A 274 12.53 6.22 10.62
C GLY A 274 12.15 6.61 12.04
N VAL A 275 11.58 7.79 12.17
CA VAL A 275 11.08 8.32 13.43
C VAL A 275 9.81 9.13 13.23
N THR A 276 8.88 8.97 14.18
CA THR A 276 7.68 9.79 14.31
C THR A 276 7.68 10.43 15.69
N VAL A 277 7.63 11.75 15.74
CA VAL A 277 7.63 12.53 16.99
C VAL A 277 6.31 13.29 17.09
N PRO A 278 5.41 12.94 18.04
CA PRO A 278 4.20 13.71 18.30
C PRO A 278 4.56 15.12 18.76
N VAL A 279 3.96 16.15 18.15
CA VAL A 279 4.15 17.57 18.50
C VAL A 279 2.82 18.29 18.44
N GLY A 280 2.26 18.62 19.61
CA GLY A 280 0.93 19.22 19.69
C GLY A 280 -0.14 18.32 19.04
N PRO A 281 -1.01 18.86 18.16
CA PRO A 281 -2.03 18.08 17.46
C PRO A 281 -1.50 17.34 16.22
N GLY A 282 -0.18 17.34 16.00
CA GLY A 282 0.43 16.73 14.81
C GLY A 282 1.63 15.87 15.16
N SER A 283 2.37 15.46 14.10
CA SER A 283 3.59 14.66 14.23
C SER A 283 4.63 15.09 13.21
N ILE A 284 5.87 15.18 13.64
CA ILE A 284 7.04 15.27 12.78
C ILE A 284 7.41 13.86 12.34
N LEU A 285 7.67 13.69 11.05
CA LEU A 285 8.07 12.44 10.41
C LEU A 285 9.47 12.64 9.84
N ALA A 286 10.35 11.66 9.99
CA ALA A 286 11.62 11.65 9.28
C ALA A 286 12.05 10.22 8.98
N SER A 287 12.72 10.02 7.85
CA SER A 287 13.32 8.75 7.49
C SER A 287 14.60 8.92 6.65
N TYR A 288 15.45 7.94 6.79
CA TYR A 288 16.54 7.65 5.88
C TYR A 288 16.33 6.26 5.30
N THR A 289 16.37 6.15 3.97
CA THR A 289 16.26 4.87 3.27
C THR A 289 17.45 4.70 2.33
N HIS A 290 18.05 3.52 2.35
CA HIS A 290 19.14 3.13 1.45
C HIS A 290 18.70 1.89 0.68
N LEU A 291 18.69 2.00 -0.63
CA LEU A 291 18.49 0.90 -1.55
C LEU A 291 19.84 0.46 -2.12
N LYS A 292 20.12 -0.82 -2.04
CA LYS A 292 21.24 -1.47 -2.73
C LYS A 292 20.68 -2.38 -3.81
N ASP A 293 21.02 -2.09 -5.06
CA ASP A 293 20.66 -2.93 -6.20
C ASP A 293 21.89 -3.75 -6.61
N ASP A 294 21.82 -5.05 -6.36
CA ASP A 294 22.90 -6.00 -6.70
C ASP A 294 22.75 -6.54 -8.16
N THR A 295 21.72 -6.12 -8.89
CA THR A 295 21.45 -6.55 -10.28
C THR A 295 22.26 -5.74 -11.28
N VAL A 296 22.40 -4.46 -11.01
CA VAL A 296 23.12 -3.51 -11.86
C VAL A 296 24.23 -2.85 -11.06
N THR A 297 25.44 -2.82 -11.60
CA THR A 297 26.56 -2.09 -10.98
C THR A 297 26.19 -0.62 -10.83
N ASN A 298 26.29 -0.08 -9.61
CA ASN A 298 25.90 1.29 -9.27
C ASN A 298 24.39 1.58 -9.52
N GLY A 299 23.51 0.60 -9.27
CA GLY A 299 22.06 0.73 -9.39
C GLY A 299 21.35 1.21 -8.12
N GLY A 300 22.07 1.46 -7.02
CA GLY A 300 21.52 1.85 -5.73
C GLY A 300 21.09 3.31 -5.63
N ALA A 301 20.44 3.65 -4.49
CA ALA A 301 20.03 5.02 -4.21
C ALA A 301 19.87 5.26 -2.70
N LYS A 302 19.84 6.53 -2.29
CA LYS A 302 19.62 6.96 -0.90
C LYS A 302 18.53 8.02 -0.87
N GLN A 303 17.62 7.92 0.09
CA GLN A 303 16.56 8.89 0.32
C GLN A 303 16.67 9.49 1.72
N TYR A 304 16.48 10.79 1.80
CA TYR A 304 16.27 11.54 3.03
C TYR A 304 14.90 12.20 2.96
N ALA A 305 14.11 12.06 4.00
CA ALA A 305 12.77 12.62 4.02
C ALA A 305 12.42 13.23 5.36
N VAL A 306 11.63 14.31 5.32
CA VAL A 306 11.03 14.98 6.47
C VAL A 306 9.61 15.38 6.14
N GLY A 307 8.73 15.31 7.12
CA GLY A 307 7.33 15.71 6.97
C GLY A 307 6.71 16.15 8.28
N TYR A 308 5.56 16.77 8.17
CA TYR A 308 4.70 17.12 9.29
C TYR A 308 3.24 16.88 8.94
N THR A 309 2.52 16.25 9.85
CA THR A 309 1.06 16.10 9.78
C THR A 309 0.43 16.91 10.90
N TYR A 310 -0.69 17.58 10.64
CA TYR A 310 -1.42 18.39 11.62
C TYR A 310 -2.89 18.00 11.60
N SER A 311 -3.39 17.46 12.69
CA SER A 311 -4.78 17.04 12.84
C SER A 311 -5.68 18.24 13.15
N LEU A 312 -6.57 18.61 12.23
CA LEU A 312 -7.64 19.57 12.46
C LEU A 312 -8.80 18.94 13.23
N SER A 313 -9.03 17.66 13.02
CA SER A 313 -10.01 16.84 13.72
C SER A 313 -9.59 15.35 13.66
N LYS A 314 -10.41 14.44 14.20
CA LYS A 314 -10.20 12.99 14.05
C LYS A 314 -10.29 12.52 12.59
N GLN A 315 -11.00 13.27 11.74
CA GLN A 315 -11.27 12.92 10.33
C GLN A 315 -10.46 13.76 9.34
N THR A 316 -9.93 14.92 9.76
CA THR A 316 -9.27 15.86 8.84
C THR A 316 -7.88 16.20 9.32
N ASN A 317 -6.90 16.04 8.44
CA ASN A 317 -5.53 16.49 8.67
C ASN A 317 -4.96 17.26 7.49
N LEU A 318 -4.09 18.22 7.80
CA LEU A 318 -3.16 18.83 6.87
C LEU A 318 -1.83 18.07 6.91
N TYR A 319 -1.08 18.16 5.83
CA TYR A 319 0.25 17.57 5.76
C TYR A 319 1.18 18.40 4.89
N ALA A 320 2.46 18.32 5.19
CA ALA A 320 3.55 18.75 4.33
C ALA A 320 4.69 17.74 4.41
N SER A 321 5.35 17.44 3.30
CA SER A 321 6.49 16.52 3.26
C SER A 321 7.46 16.89 2.16
N TYR A 322 8.74 16.63 2.42
CA TYR A 322 9.83 16.80 1.47
C TYR A 322 10.69 15.54 1.46
N ALA A 323 11.12 15.13 0.28
CA ALA A 323 12.10 14.08 0.13
C ALA A 323 13.13 14.44 -0.95
N HIS A 324 14.31 13.87 -0.79
CA HIS A 324 15.41 13.94 -1.74
C HIS A 324 16.01 12.56 -1.94
N ILE A 325 16.15 12.16 -3.21
CA ILE A 325 16.81 10.91 -3.64
C ILE A 325 18.11 11.27 -4.36
N SER A 326 19.20 10.67 -3.88
CA SER A 326 20.49 10.63 -4.57
C SER A 326 20.67 9.26 -5.19
N ASN A 327 20.74 9.19 -6.52
CA ASN A 327 20.94 7.98 -7.29
C ASN A 327 22.42 7.69 -7.50
N ASP A 328 22.82 6.41 -7.46
CA ASP A 328 24.07 5.95 -8.00
C ASP A 328 24.07 6.07 -9.53
N SER A 329 25.23 5.99 -10.18
CA SER A 329 25.41 6.41 -11.59
C SER A 329 24.53 5.69 -12.61
N ALA A 330 24.00 4.49 -12.31
CA ALA A 330 23.08 3.75 -13.19
C ALA A 330 21.61 3.84 -12.75
N ALA A 331 21.34 4.37 -11.54
CA ALA A 331 20.00 4.43 -10.97
C ALA A 331 19.20 5.65 -11.48
N LYS A 332 17.85 5.55 -11.45
CA LYS A 332 16.90 6.57 -11.91
C LYS A 332 15.67 6.67 -11.00
N TYR A 333 15.84 6.42 -9.70
CA TYR A 333 14.71 6.49 -8.76
C TYR A 333 14.22 7.92 -8.62
N ALA A 334 12.91 8.08 -8.58
CA ALA A 334 12.24 9.37 -8.46
C ALA A 334 11.48 9.47 -7.14
N VAL A 335 11.38 10.69 -6.62
CA VAL A 335 10.41 11.01 -5.56
C VAL A 335 9.03 11.06 -6.17
N GLY A 336 8.09 10.31 -5.61
CA GLY A 336 6.68 10.31 -5.93
C GLY A 336 5.80 10.56 -4.71
N ASP A 337 4.54 10.17 -4.78
CA ASP A 337 3.59 10.18 -3.68
C ASP A 337 2.76 8.87 -3.67
N SER A 338 1.70 8.79 -2.88
CA SER A 338 0.87 7.57 -2.77
C SER A 338 0.24 7.11 -4.11
N THR A 339 0.07 7.99 -5.06
CA THR A 339 -0.60 7.72 -6.35
C THR A 339 0.23 8.07 -7.57
N ASP A 340 1.30 8.83 -7.42
CA ASP A 340 2.18 9.27 -8.50
C ASP A 340 3.61 8.77 -8.25
N ALA A 341 4.16 8.07 -9.22
CA ALA A 341 5.53 7.53 -9.15
C ALA A 341 6.61 8.61 -9.33
N GLY A 342 6.21 9.87 -9.53
CA GLY A 342 7.15 10.96 -9.82
C GLY A 342 7.75 10.90 -11.23
N PHE A 343 8.73 11.75 -11.47
CA PHE A 343 9.37 11.92 -12.76
C PHE A 343 10.82 11.46 -12.69
N ALA A 344 11.13 10.39 -13.41
CA ALA A 344 12.45 9.76 -13.36
C ALA A 344 13.54 10.74 -13.83
N PRO A 345 14.65 10.87 -13.09
CA PRO A 345 15.80 11.65 -13.51
C PRO A 345 16.59 10.92 -14.61
N THR A 346 17.58 11.59 -15.19
CA THR A 346 18.65 10.90 -15.94
C THR A 346 19.42 9.97 -15.01
N ALA A 347 20.10 8.98 -15.57
CA ALA A 347 20.91 8.04 -14.78
C ALA A 347 21.94 8.80 -13.92
N GLY A 348 22.01 8.49 -12.65
CA GLY A 348 22.84 9.18 -11.67
C GLY A 348 22.34 10.55 -11.22
N GLY A 349 21.24 11.04 -11.80
CA GLY A 349 20.61 12.31 -11.41
C GLY A 349 19.87 12.19 -10.07
N SER A 350 19.76 13.28 -9.33
CA SER A 350 18.94 13.35 -8.13
C SER A 350 17.50 13.72 -8.44
N SER A 351 16.57 13.32 -7.55
CA SER A 351 15.17 13.71 -7.60
C SER A 351 14.73 14.28 -6.26
N SER A 352 13.90 15.31 -6.27
CA SER A 352 13.28 15.82 -5.05
C SER A 352 11.81 16.07 -5.24
N GLY A 353 11.05 15.99 -4.14
CA GLY A 353 9.62 16.27 -4.13
C GLY A 353 9.21 17.00 -2.86
N LEU A 354 8.39 18.03 -3.04
CA LEU A 354 7.67 18.72 -1.98
C LEU A 354 6.18 18.52 -2.19
N GLY A 355 5.48 18.06 -1.19
CA GLY A 355 4.03 17.88 -1.22
C GLY A 355 3.38 18.52 0.00
N PHE A 356 2.23 19.16 -0.17
CA PHE A 356 1.39 19.66 0.92
C PHE A 356 -0.08 19.58 0.52
N GLY A 357 -0.95 19.30 1.48
CA GLY A 357 -2.36 19.12 1.17
C GLY A 357 -3.24 18.85 2.38
N ILE A 358 -4.45 18.40 2.09
CA ILE A 358 -5.49 18.07 3.05
C ILE A 358 -6.07 16.69 2.74
N ARG A 359 -6.27 15.91 3.79
CA ARG A 359 -6.98 14.64 3.74
C ARG A 359 -8.19 14.69 4.68
N HIS A 360 -9.34 14.29 4.17
CA HIS A 360 -10.59 14.14 4.93
C HIS A 360 -11.13 12.72 4.81
N GLN A 361 -11.43 12.11 5.95
CA GLN A 361 -12.05 10.78 6.06
C GLN A 361 -13.51 10.92 6.48
N PHE A 362 -14.39 10.07 5.99
CA PHE A 362 -15.83 10.05 6.34
C PHE A 362 -16.35 8.62 6.51
#